data_81edc65fe4f55595ea79f46096b04520
#
_entry.id   81edc65fe4f55595ea79f46096b04520
#
_cell.length_a   1.000
_cell.length_b   1.000
_cell.length_c   1.000
_cell.angle_alpha   90.00
_cell.angle_beta   90.00
_cell.angle_gamma   90.00
#
_symmetry.space_group_name_H-M   'P 1'
#
loop_
_entity.id
_entity.type
_entity.pdbx_description
1 polymer ?
#
loop_
_entity_poly.entity_id
_entity_poly.type
_entity_poly.pdbx_seq_one_letter_code
_entity_poly.pdbx_strand_id
1 'polypeptide(L)'
;MLFRLYGLLLLVIALSGCAEPPYSNLDNEQLETMLGRGVPIYDIRRAEEWHQTGVIEGSRLQTFVDDSGRVLPDFLAHLSRTVDKDDPVILICRTGNRTSTLARHLTEHMGYTQVYNVRNGITRWIGDDRPVTRL
;
A
#
# COMPACT_ATOMS: atom_id res chain seq x y z
N MET A 1 49.34 -30.72 35.67
CA MET A 1 48.14 -31.03 34.88
C MET A 1 47.43 -29.72 34.57
N LEU A 2 47.54 -29.26 33.34
CA LEU A 2 46.90 -28.04 32.86
C LEU A 2 45.56 -28.38 32.18
N PHE A 3 44.46 -28.07 32.83
CA PHE A 3 43.14 -28.16 32.21
C PHE A 3 42.93 -26.93 31.28
N ARG A 4 42.97 -27.19 29.98
CA ARG A 4 42.57 -26.20 28.96
C ARG A 4 41.05 -26.15 28.91
N LEU A 5 40.46 -25.11 29.46
CA LEU A 5 39.05 -24.75 29.27
C LEU A 5 38.96 -24.11 27.85
N TYR A 6 38.43 -24.83 26.90
CA TYR A 6 37.98 -24.28 25.63
C TYR A 6 36.58 -23.63 25.85
N GLY A 7 36.58 -22.30 26.02
CA GLY A 7 35.33 -21.54 26.02
C GLY A 7 34.73 -21.52 24.60
N LEU A 8 33.65 -22.24 24.43
CA LEU A 8 32.87 -22.20 23.20
C LEU A 8 32.09 -20.89 23.16
N LEU A 9 32.59 -19.89 22.44
CA LEU A 9 31.90 -18.63 22.18
C LEU A 9 30.77 -18.88 21.16
N LEU A 10 29.55 -19.08 21.64
CA LEU A 10 28.37 -19.14 20.81
C LEU A 10 28.07 -17.73 20.27
N LEU A 11 28.46 -17.49 19.02
CA LEU A 11 28.11 -16.30 18.26
C LEU A 11 26.62 -16.40 17.89
N VAL A 12 25.75 -15.77 18.67
CA VAL A 12 24.34 -15.61 18.33
C VAL A 12 24.26 -14.55 17.24
N ILE A 13 24.18 -14.97 15.99
CA ILE A 13 23.87 -14.09 14.87
C ILE A 13 22.37 -13.78 14.98
N ALA A 14 22.04 -12.62 15.50
CA ALA A 14 20.69 -12.07 15.42
C ALA A 14 20.40 -11.74 13.96
N LEU A 15 19.70 -12.61 13.26
CA LEU A 15 19.11 -12.33 11.96
C LEU A 15 17.99 -11.31 12.18
N SER A 16 18.34 -10.03 12.11
CA SER A 16 17.35 -8.94 12.01
C SER A 16 16.72 -9.04 10.62
N GLY A 17 15.83 -10.00 10.42
CA GLY A 17 14.97 -10.04 9.25
C GLY A 17 14.08 -8.79 9.29
N CYS A 18 14.12 -7.94 8.24
CA CYS A 18 13.10 -6.92 8.04
C CYS A 18 11.75 -7.65 8.01
N ALA A 19 10.90 -7.40 9.01
CA ALA A 19 9.56 -7.98 9.04
C ALA A 19 8.78 -7.49 7.80
N GLU A 20 8.21 -8.43 7.03
CA GLU A 20 7.34 -8.08 5.92
C GLU A 20 6.10 -7.34 6.44
N PRO A 21 5.60 -6.35 5.69
CA PRO A 21 4.37 -5.66 6.07
C PRO A 21 3.18 -6.62 6.04
N PRO A 22 2.12 -6.36 6.84
CA PRO A 22 0.94 -7.22 6.90
C PRO A 22 0.04 -7.14 5.65
N TYR A 23 0.37 -6.27 4.71
CA TYR A 23 -0.27 -6.11 3.41
C TYR A 23 0.71 -6.45 2.29
N SER A 24 0.23 -6.58 1.06
CA SER A 24 1.09 -6.87 -0.11
C SER A 24 1.44 -5.61 -0.88
N ASN A 25 2.70 -5.49 -1.28
CA ASN A 25 3.15 -4.45 -2.20
C ASN A 25 3.08 -4.93 -3.64
N LEU A 26 2.57 -4.09 -4.54
CA LEU A 26 2.53 -4.34 -5.97
C LEU A 26 3.55 -3.46 -6.70
N ASP A 27 4.30 -4.05 -7.62
CA ASP A 27 4.96 -3.33 -8.69
C ASP A 27 3.97 -3.04 -9.84
N ASN A 28 4.40 -2.35 -10.88
CA ASN A 28 3.50 -1.96 -11.97
C ASN A 28 3.00 -3.15 -12.82
N GLU A 29 3.80 -4.21 -12.98
CA GLU A 29 3.37 -5.41 -13.72
C GLU A 29 2.32 -6.20 -12.93
N GLN A 30 2.52 -6.35 -11.64
CA GLN A 30 1.55 -6.96 -10.74
C GLN A 30 0.25 -6.15 -10.67
N LEU A 31 0.36 -4.82 -10.63
CA LEU A 31 -0.78 -3.92 -10.67
C LEU A 31 -1.60 -4.11 -11.94
N GLU A 32 -0.96 -4.10 -13.12
CA GLU A 32 -1.67 -4.36 -14.39
C GLU A 32 -2.40 -5.71 -14.38
N THR A 33 -1.75 -6.75 -13.88
CA THR A 33 -2.36 -8.08 -13.77
C THR A 33 -3.62 -8.05 -12.92
N MET A 34 -3.58 -7.38 -11.78
CA MET A 34 -4.72 -7.31 -10.88
C MET A 34 -5.85 -6.42 -11.42
N LEU A 35 -5.51 -5.31 -12.08
CA LEU A 35 -6.49 -4.47 -12.78
C LEU A 35 -7.20 -5.26 -13.88
N GLY A 36 -6.46 -6.08 -14.64
CA GLY A 36 -7.01 -6.95 -15.66
C GLY A 36 -7.97 -8.03 -15.11
N ARG A 37 -7.87 -8.37 -13.85
CA ARG A 37 -8.79 -9.27 -13.12
C ARG A 37 -10.00 -8.56 -12.53
N GLY A 38 -10.10 -7.23 -12.68
CA GLY A 38 -11.19 -6.43 -12.15
C GLY A 38 -11.09 -6.11 -10.66
N VAL A 39 -9.91 -6.24 -10.04
CA VAL A 39 -9.72 -5.83 -8.64
C VAL A 39 -9.89 -4.33 -8.52
N PRO A 40 -10.73 -3.82 -7.60
CA PRO A 40 -10.96 -2.39 -7.46
C PRO A 40 -9.71 -1.66 -6.96
N ILE A 41 -9.44 -0.52 -7.58
CA ILE A 41 -8.35 0.39 -7.19
C ILE A 41 -8.95 1.70 -6.66
N TYR A 42 -8.46 2.14 -5.49
CA TYR A 42 -8.79 3.42 -4.88
C TYR A 42 -7.60 4.36 -4.97
N ASP A 43 -7.79 5.47 -5.67
CA ASP A 43 -6.84 6.59 -5.66
C ASP A 43 -7.22 7.51 -4.49
N ILE A 44 -6.40 7.44 -3.44
CA ILE A 44 -6.67 8.12 -2.17
C ILE A 44 -6.05 9.52 -2.06
N ARG A 45 -5.54 10.02 -3.18
CA ARG A 45 -4.95 11.36 -3.25
C ARG A 45 -6.02 12.45 -3.14
N ARG A 46 -5.58 13.70 -3.08
CA ARG A 46 -6.47 14.86 -3.12
C ARG A 46 -6.87 15.20 -4.56
N ALA A 47 -7.99 15.92 -4.71
CA ALA A 47 -8.55 16.29 -6.01
C ALA A 47 -7.57 17.08 -6.89
N GLU A 48 -6.81 18.01 -6.31
CA GLU A 48 -5.80 18.77 -7.04
C GLU A 48 -4.69 17.88 -7.61
N GLU A 49 -4.32 16.79 -6.92
CA GLU A 49 -3.34 15.83 -7.42
C GLU A 49 -3.88 15.03 -8.62
N TRP A 50 -5.16 14.64 -8.58
CA TRP A 50 -5.81 13.96 -9.72
C TRP A 50 -5.83 14.84 -10.96
N HIS A 51 -6.15 16.13 -10.82
CA HIS A 51 -6.15 17.08 -11.93
C HIS A 51 -4.75 17.36 -12.48
N GLN A 52 -3.74 17.38 -11.64
CA GLN A 52 -2.36 17.62 -12.05
C GLN A 52 -1.79 16.48 -12.91
N THR A 53 -2.03 15.24 -12.53
CA THR A 53 -1.38 14.07 -13.15
C THR A 53 -2.31 13.23 -14.01
N GLY A 54 -3.62 13.30 -13.80
CA GLY A 54 -4.55 12.26 -14.20
C GLY A 54 -4.56 11.10 -13.21
N VAL A 55 -5.34 10.08 -13.51
CA VAL A 55 -5.58 8.89 -12.71
C VAL A 55 -5.46 7.62 -13.54
N ILE A 56 -5.24 6.47 -12.93
CA ILE A 56 -5.36 5.18 -13.63
C ILE A 56 -6.85 4.96 -13.95
N GLU A 57 -7.14 4.58 -15.20
CA GLU A 57 -8.51 4.34 -15.64
C GLU A 57 -9.25 3.36 -14.71
N GLY A 58 -10.50 3.69 -14.38
CA GLY A 58 -11.34 2.90 -13.48
C GLY A 58 -11.06 3.10 -12.00
N SER A 59 -10.11 3.95 -11.63
CA SER A 59 -9.84 4.28 -10.23
C SER A 59 -11.06 4.90 -9.56
N ARG A 60 -11.39 4.42 -8.38
CA ARG A 60 -12.35 5.07 -7.49
C ARG A 60 -11.63 6.18 -6.74
N LEU A 61 -12.12 7.40 -6.89
CA LEU A 61 -11.46 8.60 -6.39
C LEU A 61 -12.04 8.94 -5.01
N GLN A 62 -11.22 8.76 -3.97
CA GLN A 62 -11.65 9.02 -2.60
C GLN A 62 -10.49 9.53 -1.76
N THR A 63 -10.48 10.80 -1.46
CA THR A 63 -9.43 11.44 -0.67
C THR A 63 -9.39 10.88 0.75
N PHE A 64 -8.22 10.43 1.17
CA PHE A 64 -7.98 9.87 2.50
C PHE A 64 -7.64 10.94 3.54
N VAL A 65 -6.75 11.87 3.19
CA VAL A 65 -6.30 12.92 4.10
C VAL A 65 -6.47 14.31 3.48
N ASP A 66 -6.70 15.32 4.33
CA ASP A 66 -6.71 16.71 3.91
C ASP A 66 -5.30 17.25 3.62
N ASP A 67 -5.19 18.53 3.29
CA ASP A 67 -3.93 19.21 2.99
C ASP A 67 -2.98 19.31 4.20
N SER A 68 -3.49 19.18 5.42
CA SER A 68 -2.69 19.12 6.65
C SER A 68 -2.34 17.68 7.08
N GLY A 69 -2.74 16.66 6.29
CA GLY A 69 -2.46 15.26 6.57
C GLY A 69 -3.41 14.60 7.55
N ARG A 70 -4.54 15.25 7.90
CA ARG A 70 -5.54 14.66 8.78
C ARG A 70 -6.47 13.73 8.00
N VAL A 71 -6.76 12.58 8.57
CA VAL A 71 -7.70 11.62 7.97
C VAL A 71 -9.10 12.24 7.91
N LEU A 72 -9.72 12.17 6.74
CA LEU A 72 -11.11 12.63 6.56
C LEU A 72 -12.07 11.68 7.30
N PRO A 73 -13.00 12.22 8.12
CA PRO A 73 -13.81 11.41 9.04
C PRO A 73 -14.60 10.28 8.37
N ASP A 74 -15.12 10.52 7.18
CA ASP A 74 -16.01 9.59 6.48
C ASP A 74 -15.27 8.55 5.62
N PHE A 75 -13.95 8.67 5.46
CA PHE A 75 -13.19 7.82 4.55
C PHE A 75 -13.31 6.33 4.91
N LEU A 76 -12.97 5.97 6.15
CA LEU A 76 -12.98 4.57 6.60
C LEU A 76 -14.39 3.99 6.60
N ALA A 77 -15.39 4.79 7.01
CA ALA A 77 -16.78 4.37 6.99
C ALA A 77 -17.28 4.10 5.57
N HIS A 78 -16.91 4.95 4.61
CA HIS A 78 -17.26 4.75 3.20
C HIS A 78 -16.59 3.50 2.64
N LEU A 79 -15.29 3.32 2.87
CA LEU A 79 -14.55 2.16 2.40
C LEU A 79 -15.16 0.86 2.96
N SER A 80 -15.51 0.85 4.25
CA SER A 80 -16.11 -0.33 4.91
C SER A 80 -17.49 -0.71 4.36
N ARG A 81 -18.22 0.25 3.80
CA ARG A 81 -19.50 -0.03 3.13
C ARG A 81 -19.35 -0.53 1.71
N THR A 82 -18.22 -0.27 1.06
CA THR A 82 -18.02 -0.55 -0.36
C THR A 82 -17.08 -1.71 -0.65
N VAL A 83 -16.25 -2.10 0.32
CA VAL A 83 -15.29 -3.20 0.21
C VAL A 83 -15.47 -4.15 1.38
N ASP A 84 -15.79 -5.40 1.10
CA ASP A 84 -15.88 -6.45 2.12
C ASP A 84 -14.48 -6.81 2.65
N LYS A 85 -14.42 -7.28 3.90
CA LYS A 85 -13.14 -7.52 4.60
C LYS A 85 -12.25 -8.57 3.92
N ASP A 86 -12.86 -9.55 3.26
CA ASP A 86 -12.14 -10.64 2.59
C ASP A 86 -11.96 -10.42 1.08
N ASP A 87 -12.45 -9.30 0.55
CA ASP A 87 -12.29 -8.96 -0.85
C ASP A 87 -10.98 -8.20 -1.12
N PRO A 88 -10.34 -8.41 -2.28
CA PRO A 88 -9.13 -7.69 -2.63
C PRO A 88 -9.42 -6.22 -2.91
N VAL A 89 -8.55 -5.35 -2.43
CA VAL A 89 -8.57 -3.91 -2.68
C VAL A 89 -7.16 -3.39 -2.93
N ILE A 90 -7.01 -2.59 -3.99
CA ILE A 90 -5.77 -1.93 -4.34
C ILE A 90 -5.85 -0.46 -3.91
N LEU A 91 -4.78 0.03 -3.28
CA LEU A 91 -4.66 1.41 -2.84
C LEU A 91 -3.50 2.07 -3.58
N ILE A 92 -3.75 3.24 -4.18
CA ILE A 92 -2.73 4.05 -4.83
C ILE A 92 -2.73 5.48 -4.29
N CYS A 93 -1.54 6.01 -4.06
CA CYS A 93 -1.31 7.41 -3.79
C CYS A 93 -0.17 7.94 -4.67
N ARG A 94 0.48 9.04 -4.30
CA ARG A 94 1.54 9.61 -5.12
C ARG A 94 2.79 8.74 -5.16
N THR A 95 3.31 8.31 -4.00
CA THR A 95 4.59 7.60 -3.86
C THR A 95 4.51 6.31 -3.04
N GLY A 96 3.32 5.91 -2.58
CA GLY A 96 3.10 4.73 -1.75
C GLY A 96 3.13 4.95 -0.24
N ASN A 97 3.43 6.17 0.24
CA ASN A 97 3.54 6.44 1.68
C ASN A 97 2.18 6.52 2.40
N ARG A 98 1.24 7.31 1.88
CA ARG A 98 -0.11 7.41 2.46
C ARG A 98 -0.82 6.06 2.43
N THR A 99 -0.68 5.34 1.33
CA THR A 99 -1.30 4.03 1.14
C THR A 99 -0.66 2.93 1.98
N SER A 100 0.63 2.98 2.25
CA SER A 100 1.26 2.02 3.17
C SER A 100 0.73 2.17 4.61
N THR A 101 0.54 3.40 5.07
CA THR A 101 -0.06 3.68 6.37
C THR A 101 -1.52 3.19 6.43
N LEU A 102 -2.31 3.50 5.41
CA LEU A 102 -3.70 3.04 5.33
C LEU A 102 -3.80 1.51 5.24
N ALA A 103 -2.98 0.88 4.39
CA ALA A 103 -2.99 -0.57 4.21
C ALA A 103 -2.66 -1.30 5.53
N ARG A 104 -1.70 -0.81 6.28
CA ARG A 104 -1.37 -1.34 7.61
C ARG A 104 -2.55 -1.21 8.57
N HIS A 105 -3.19 -0.05 8.63
CA HIS A 105 -4.34 0.18 9.49
C HIS A 105 -5.51 -0.75 9.14
N LEU A 106 -5.84 -0.90 7.86
CA LEU A 106 -6.90 -1.80 7.40
C LEU A 106 -6.63 -3.25 7.79
N THR A 107 -5.39 -3.70 7.64
CA THR A 107 -5.00 -5.09 7.92
C THR A 107 -4.89 -5.37 9.41
N GLU A 108 -4.22 -4.50 10.18
CA GLU A 108 -3.95 -4.74 11.60
C GLU A 108 -5.15 -4.42 12.51
N HIS A 109 -5.99 -3.44 12.13
CA HIS A 109 -7.03 -2.92 13.03
C HIS A 109 -8.46 -3.07 12.50
N MET A 110 -8.65 -3.33 11.22
CA MET A 110 -9.98 -3.40 10.62
C MET A 110 -10.34 -4.76 10.02
N GLY A 111 -9.45 -5.74 10.07
CA GLY A 111 -9.70 -7.12 9.66
C GLY A 111 -9.73 -7.36 8.14
N TYR A 112 -9.20 -6.44 7.33
CA TYR A 112 -9.06 -6.68 5.89
C TYR A 112 -7.96 -7.69 5.61
N THR A 113 -8.24 -8.68 4.76
CA THR A 113 -7.35 -9.81 4.51
C THR A 113 -6.57 -9.73 3.19
N GLN A 114 -7.02 -8.89 2.24
CA GLN A 114 -6.41 -8.78 0.91
C GLN A 114 -6.19 -7.31 0.51
N VAL A 115 -5.31 -6.63 1.21
CA VAL A 115 -4.97 -5.23 0.95
C VAL A 115 -3.66 -5.15 0.16
N TYR A 116 -3.70 -4.42 -0.95
CA TYR A 116 -2.58 -4.24 -1.86
C TYR A 116 -2.19 -2.78 -1.96
N ASN A 117 -0.92 -2.49 -1.71
CA ASN A 117 -0.34 -1.16 -1.84
C ASN A 117 0.43 -1.05 -3.16
N VAL A 118 0.13 -0.06 -3.99
CA VAL A 118 0.98 0.29 -5.13
C VAL A 118 2.26 0.92 -4.59
N ARG A 119 3.32 0.14 -4.54
CA ARG A 119 4.54 0.40 -3.77
C ARG A 119 5.17 1.77 -4.02
N ASN A 120 5.27 2.17 -5.28
CA ASN A 120 5.90 3.43 -5.69
C ASN A 120 4.89 4.46 -6.21
N GLY A 121 3.60 4.20 -6.03
CA GLY A 121 2.51 5.08 -6.36
C GLY A 121 2.38 5.43 -7.84
N ILE A 122 1.55 6.46 -8.11
CA ILE A 122 1.31 6.90 -9.48
C ILE A 122 2.54 7.56 -10.12
N THR A 123 3.45 8.10 -9.32
CA THR A 123 4.70 8.68 -9.83
C THR A 123 5.51 7.65 -10.63
N ARG A 124 5.63 6.43 -10.13
CA ARG A 124 6.34 5.37 -10.86
C ARG A 124 5.54 4.84 -12.04
N TRP A 125 4.23 4.75 -11.93
CA TRP A 125 3.35 4.38 -13.03
C TRP A 125 3.53 5.31 -14.22
N ILE A 126 3.49 6.61 -14.00
CA ILE A 126 3.73 7.63 -15.03
C ILE A 126 5.18 7.60 -15.52
N GLY A 127 6.14 7.42 -14.61
CA GLY A 127 7.56 7.33 -14.95
C GLY A 127 7.91 6.15 -15.86
N ASP A 128 7.13 5.08 -15.79
CA ASP A 128 7.24 3.91 -16.68
C ASP A 128 6.38 4.06 -17.95
N ASP A 129 5.97 5.28 -18.30
CA ASP A 129 5.16 5.63 -19.47
C ASP A 129 3.80 4.89 -19.58
N ARG A 130 3.23 4.52 -18.44
CA ARG A 130 1.94 3.84 -18.38
C ARG A 130 0.78 4.83 -18.44
N PRO A 131 -0.37 4.44 -18.99
CA PRO A 131 -1.44 5.39 -19.31
C PRO A 131 -2.16 5.91 -18.08
N VAL A 132 -2.53 7.18 -18.15
CA VAL A 132 -3.45 7.85 -17.23
C VAL A 132 -4.58 8.53 -17.98
N THR A 133 -5.73 8.63 -17.32
CA THR A 133 -6.90 9.36 -17.83
C THR A 133 -6.93 10.74 -17.17
N ARG A 134 -7.08 11.77 -17.97
CA ARG A 134 -7.28 13.14 -17.50
C ARG A 134 -8.72 13.34 -17.05
N LEU A 135 -8.91 14.11 -15.97
CA LEU A 135 -10.22 14.53 -15.48
C LEU A 135 -10.64 15.86 -16.08
#